data_146ca4e6d365d3677a342c9e2b7a6902
#
_entry.id   146ca4e6d365d3677a342c9e2b7a6902
#
_cell.length_a   1.000
_cell.length_b   1.000
_cell.length_c   1.000
_cell.angle_alpha   90.00
_cell.angle_beta   90.00
_cell.angle_gamma   90.00
#
_symmetry.space_group_name_H-M   'P 1'
#
loop_
_entity.id
_entity.type
_entity.pdbx_description
1 polymer ?
#
loop_
_entity_poly.entity_id
_entity_poly.type
_entity_poly.pdbx_seq_one_letter_code
_entity_poly.pdbx_strand_id
1 'polypeptide(L)'
;MLKNKTFGSALIIAGTTIGAGMLAMPLTSAGIGFGYTVLLLVGLWALLVYSGLLFVEVYQTADRLNDGVATLAEKYFGITGRVLATFSLLILLYALSAAYITGGGSLLSGLPTAFGFESLSSELSIILFTVVLGAFVVMGTKGVDGATRILFIGKLIAFAFVLFMMLPKVSVDNLMAL
;
A
#
# COMPACT_ATOMS: atom_id res chain seq x y z
N MET A 1 20.39 13.86 -9.26
CA MET A 1 19.01 14.19 -9.63
C MET A 1 17.96 14.09 -8.51
N LEU A 2 18.30 13.64 -7.32
CA LEU A 2 17.35 13.45 -6.20
C LEU A 2 17.54 14.43 -5.04
N LYS A 3 17.97 15.67 -5.33
CA LYS A 3 18.14 16.72 -4.31
C LYS A 3 16.84 17.47 -3.97
N ASN A 4 15.75 17.20 -4.70
CA ASN A 4 14.48 17.86 -4.43
C ASN A 4 13.69 17.04 -3.38
N LYS A 5 13.66 17.54 -2.13
CA LYS A 5 12.99 16.90 -0.99
C LYS A 5 11.50 16.64 -1.29
N THR A 6 10.85 17.56 -2.01
CA THR A 6 9.44 17.45 -2.39
C THR A 6 9.20 16.27 -3.34
N PHE A 7 10.08 16.07 -4.33
CA PHE A 7 9.97 14.94 -5.25
C PHE A 7 10.21 13.60 -4.56
N GLY A 8 11.20 13.55 -3.64
CA GLY A 8 11.44 12.35 -2.82
C GLY A 8 10.24 11.99 -1.94
N SER A 9 9.64 12.97 -1.27
CA SER A 9 8.44 12.76 -0.45
C SER A 9 7.23 12.32 -1.30
N ALA A 10 7.03 12.92 -2.46
CA ALA A 10 5.96 12.52 -3.38
C ALA A 10 6.12 11.07 -3.86
N LEU A 11 7.35 10.63 -4.16
CA LEU A 11 7.65 9.24 -4.53
C LEU A 11 7.36 8.25 -3.38
N ILE A 12 7.68 8.63 -2.15
CA ILE A 12 7.40 7.79 -0.98
C ILE A 12 5.88 7.66 -0.80
N ILE A 13 5.15 8.76 -0.87
CA ILE A 13 3.68 8.76 -0.76
C ILE A 13 3.06 7.93 -1.88
N ALA A 14 3.45 8.16 -3.13
CA ALA A 14 2.98 7.37 -4.26
C ALA A 14 3.33 5.87 -4.11
N GLY A 15 4.53 5.58 -3.59
CA GLY A 15 4.99 4.20 -3.35
C GLY A 15 4.17 3.45 -2.30
N THR A 16 3.74 4.15 -1.25
CA THR A 16 2.91 3.56 -0.19
C THR A 16 1.44 3.43 -0.60
N THR A 17 0.92 4.34 -1.41
CA THR A 17 -0.46 4.29 -1.91
C THR A 17 -0.68 3.22 -2.97
N ILE A 18 0.30 2.99 -3.85
CA ILE A 18 0.28 1.89 -4.82
C ILE A 18 0.65 0.58 -4.11
N GLY A 19 -0.24 0.04 -3.31
CA GLY A 19 -0.06 -1.18 -2.52
C GLY A 19 -0.85 -2.37 -3.03
N ALA A 20 -1.08 -3.35 -2.15
CA ALA A 20 -1.83 -4.56 -2.44
C ALA A 20 -3.27 -4.31 -2.92
N GLY A 21 -3.90 -3.19 -2.52
CA GLY A 21 -5.23 -2.81 -2.98
C GLY A 21 -5.34 -2.70 -4.50
N MET A 22 -4.26 -2.29 -5.16
CA MET A 22 -4.23 -2.17 -6.62
C MET A 22 -4.33 -3.52 -7.35
N LEU A 23 -3.80 -4.59 -6.75
CA LEU A 23 -3.90 -5.95 -7.28
C LEU A 23 -5.26 -6.59 -6.94
N ALA A 24 -5.79 -6.32 -5.75
CA ALA A 24 -7.05 -6.87 -5.30
C ALA A 24 -8.27 -6.21 -5.98
N MET A 25 -8.15 -4.94 -6.35
CA MET A 25 -9.23 -4.13 -6.86
C MET A 25 -9.89 -4.67 -8.14
N PRO A 26 -9.17 -5.06 -9.21
CA PRO A 26 -9.79 -5.64 -10.39
C PRO A 26 -10.58 -6.91 -10.09
N LEU A 27 -10.10 -7.73 -9.14
CA LEU A 27 -10.76 -8.98 -8.74
C LEU A 27 -12.04 -8.71 -7.95
N THR A 28 -12.00 -7.77 -7.01
CA THR A 28 -13.16 -7.44 -6.15
C THR A 28 -14.22 -6.63 -6.89
N SER A 29 -13.82 -5.82 -7.86
CA SER A 29 -14.73 -4.98 -8.64
C SER A 29 -15.36 -5.67 -9.85
N ALA A 30 -14.82 -6.81 -10.28
CA ALA A 30 -15.28 -7.54 -11.45
C ALA A 30 -16.78 -7.94 -11.36
N GLY A 31 -17.29 -8.19 -10.15
CA GLY A 31 -18.70 -8.55 -9.93
C GLY A 31 -19.68 -7.38 -9.80
N ILE A 32 -19.17 -6.14 -9.72
CA ILE A 32 -19.97 -4.95 -9.47
C ILE A 32 -20.28 -4.17 -10.77
N GLY A 33 -19.45 -4.40 -11.79
CA GLY A 33 -19.51 -3.67 -13.06
C GLY A 33 -18.67 -2.38 -13.04
N PHE A 34 -18.28 -1.94 -14.23
CA PHE A 34 -17.34 -0.82 -14.39
C PHE A 34 -17.89 0.51 -13.85
N GLY A 35 -19.14 0.85 -14.19
CA GLY A 35 -19.75 2.13 -13.81
C GLY A 35 -19.85 2.31 -12.29
N TYR A 36 -20.36 1.29 -11.58
CA TYR A 36 -20.44 1.32 -10.12
C TYR A 36 -19.07 1.31 -9.45
N THR A 37 -18.11 0.60 -10.01
CA THR A 37 -16.72 0.60 -9.53
C THR A 37 -16.11 1.99 -9.60
N VAL A 38 -16.25 2.69 -10.72
CA VAL A 38 -15.75 4.08 -10.89
C VAL A 38 -16.43 5.02 -9.92
N LEU A 39 -17.74 4.92 -9.75
CA LEU A 39 -18.49 5.75 -8.81
C LEU A 39 -18.03 5.56 -7.37
N LEU A 40 -17.85 4.30 -6.94
CA LEU A 40 -17.33 3.98 -5.61
C LEU A 40 -15.91 4.52 -5.43
N LEU A 41 -15.05 4.39 -6.44
CA LEU A 41 -13.68 4.90 -6.40
C LEU A 41 -13.64 6.41 -6.24
N VAL A 42 -14.44 7.12 -7.02
CA VAL A 42 -14.51 8.59 -6.93
C VAL A 42 -15.03 9.01 -5.56
N GLY A 43 -16.06 8.32 -5.03
CA GLY A 43 -16.59 8.61 -3.70
C GLY A 43 -15.56 8.37 -2.59
N LEU A 44 -14.88 7.22 -2.61
CA LEU A 44 -13.81 6.92 -1.66
C LEU A 44 -12.64 7.88 -1.79
N TRP A 45 -12.24 8.22 -3.03
CA TRP A 45 -11.18 9.20 -3.28
C TRP A 45 -11.55 10.57 -2.68
N ALA A 46 -12.75 11.08 -2.90
CA ALA A 46 -13.20 12.35 -2.34
C ALA A 46 -13.18 12.34 -0.81
N LEU A 47 -13.64 11.24 -0.20
CA LEU A 47 -13.64 11.06 1.25
C LEU A 47 -12.20 11.03 1.81
N LEU A 48 -11.29 10.30 1.16
CA LEU A 48 -9.88 10.22 1.57
C LEU A 48 -9.17 11.56 1.40
N VAL A 49 -9.43 12.29 0.31
CA VAL A 49 -8.88 13.65 0.10
C VAL A 49 -9.38 14.58 1.20
N TYR A 50 -10.67 14.58 1.48
CA TYR A 50 -11.25 15.40 2.54
C TYR A 50 -10.62 15.07 3.90
N SER A 51 -10.54 13.78 4.26
CA SER A 51 -9.88 13.35 5.49
C SER A 51 -8.42 13.77 5.55
N GLY A 52 -7.70 13.65 4.43
CA GLY A 52 -6.31 14.08 4.33
C GLY A 52 -6.13 15.58 4.54
N LEU A 53 -7.03 16.40 3.99
CA LEU A 53 -7.00 17.85 4.21
C LEU A 53 -7.25 18.21 5.68
N LEU A 54 -8.19 17.54 6.34
CA LEU A 54 -8.39 17.70 7.79
C LEU A 54 -7.15 17.33 8.60
N PHE A 55 -6.46 16.26 8.21
CA PHE A 55 -5.19 15.89 8.84
C PHE A 55 -4.13 16.99 8.64
N VAL A 56 -4.01 17.56 7.44
CA VAL A 56 -3.08 18.66 7.18
C VAL A 56 -3.39 19.86 8.07
N GLU A 57 -4.66 20.22 8.22
CA GLU A 57 -5.08 21.32 9.10
C GLU A 57 -4.70 21.07 10.55
N VAL A 58 -4.98 19.85 11.06
CA VAL A 58 -4.59 19.46 12.41
C VAL A 58 -3.07 19.47 12.60
N TYR A 59 -2.30 18.99 11.62
CA TYR A 59 -0.84 18.99 11.69
C TYR A 59 -0.24 20.39 11.67
N GLN A 60 -0.90 21.39 11.07
CA GLN A 60 -0.45 22.78 11.13
C GLN A 60 -0.50 23.37 12.55
N THR A 61 -1.30 22.77 13.44
CA THR A 61 -1.38 23.18 14.86
C THR A 61 -0.40 22.42 15.75
N ALA A 62 0.46 21.57 15.19
CA ALA A 62 1.47 20.82 15.93
C ALA A 62 2.54 21.77 16.48
N ASP A 63 2.94 21.56 17.74
CA ASP A 63 3.94 22.38 18.40
C ASP A 63 5.37 22.04 17.91
N ARG A 64 5.55 20.83 17.41
CA ARG A 64 6.82 20.34 16.87
C ARG A 64 6.62 19.61 15.54
N LEU A 65 7.58 19.73 14.63
CA LEU A 65 7.55 19.06 13.33
C LEU A 65 7.52 17.52 13.40
N ASN A 66 7.91 16.96 14.52
CA ASN A 66 7.95 15.51 14.75
C ASN A 66 6.78 14.99 15.59
N ASP A 67 5.78 15.81 15.87
CA ASP A 67 4.61 15.36 16.62
C ASP A 67 3.83 14.34 15.78
N GLY A 68 3.60 13.16 16.37
CA GLY A 68 2.84 12.09 15.74
C GLY A 68 1.33 12.22 15.98
N VAL A 69 0.55 11.39 15.30
CA VAL A 69 -0.92 11.35 15.44
C VAL A 69 -1.35 11.19 16.91
N ALA A 70 -0.65 10.35 17.68
CA ALA A 70 -0.95 10.12 19.09
C ALA A 70 -0.74 11.39 19.94
N THR A 71 0.31 12.17 19.66
CA THR A 71 0.59 13.44 20.37
C THR A 71 -0.45 14.50 20.04
N LEU A 72 -0.86 14.57 18.77
CA LEU A 72 -1.92 15.49 18.36
C LEU A 72 -3.27 15.09 18.96
N ALA A 73 -3.58 13.80 19.01
CA ALA A 73 -4.79 13.31 19.66
C ALA A 73 -4.80 13.64 21.17
N GLU A 74 -3.63 13.58 21.83
CA GLU A 74 -3.52 14.01 23.24
C GLU A 74 -3.79 15.51 23.41
N LYS A 75 -3.30 16.34 22.49
CA LYS A 75 -3.50 17.78 22.53
C LYS A 75 -4.99 18.17 22.50
N TYR A 76 -5.81 17.47 21.71
CA TYR A 76 -7.23 17.78 21.55
C TYR A 76 -8.16 17.01 22.48
N PHE A 77 -7.82 15.77 22.82
CA PHE A 77 -8.68 14.84 23.57
C PHE A 77 -8.04 14.34 24.88
N GLY A 78 -6.88 14.89 25.26
CA GLY A 78 -6.15 14.46 26.43
C GLY A 78 -5.62 13.03 26.33
N ILE A 79 -5.31 12.44 27.48
CA ILE A 79 -4.69 11.11 27.56
C ILE A 79 -5.54 10.01 26.89
N THR A 80 -6.85 10.12 26.95
CA THR A 80 -7.78 9.18 26.32
C THR A 80 -7.60 9.18 24.81
N GLY A 81 -7.48 10.36 24.19
CA GLY A 81 -7.20 10.50 22.76
C GLY A 81 -5.87 9.86 22.38
N ARG A 82 -4.83 10.07 23.15
CA ARG A 82 -3.51 9.43 22.92
C ARG A 82 -3.59 7.91 22.97
N VAL A 83 -4.24 7.34 23.99
CA VAL A 83 -4.36 5.89 24.14
C VAL A 83 -5.15 5.29 22.97
N LEU A 84 -6.31 5.87 22.63
CA LEU A 84 -7.13 5.41 21.51
C LEU A 84 -6.38 5.49 20.18
N ALA A 85 -5.72 6.60 19.89
CA ALA A 85 -4.95 6.78 18.66
C ALA A 85 -3.78 5.78 18.58
N THR A 86 -3.05 5.59 19.68
CA THR A 86 -1.94 4.62 19.72
C THR A 86 -2.43 3.20 19.48
N PHE A 87 -3.51 2.81 20.16
CA PHE A 87 -4.06 1.46 20.02
C PHE A 87 -4.60 1.19 18.62
N SER A 88 -5.31 2.16 18.04
CA SER A 88 -5.81 2.09 16.67
C SER A 88 -4.68 1.96 15.65
N LEU A 89 -3.60 2.74 15.80
CA LEU A 89 -2.43 2.65 14.94
C LEU A 89 -1.72 1.30 15.08
N LEU A 90 -1.59 0.76 16.29
CA LEU A 90 -1.00 -0.56 16.50
C LEU A 90 -1.81 -1.65 15.82
N ILE A 91 -3.13 -1.67 15.98
CA ILE A 91 -4.01 -2.63 15.32
C ILE A 91 -3.87 -2.51 13.80
N LEU A 92 -3.89 -1.29 13.28
CA LEU A 92 -3.75 -1.04 11.84
C LEU A 92 -2.42 -1.59 11.31
N LEU A 93 -1.30 -1.29 11.97
CA LEU A 93 0.03 -1.73 11.56
C LEU A 93 0.16 -3.26 11.62
N TYR A 94 -0.40 -3.89 12.66
CA TYR A 94 -0.41 -5.36 12.76
C TYR A 94 -1.26 -6.00 11.66
N ALA A 95 -2.46 -5.48 11.43
CA ALA A 95 -3.35 -5.98 10.39
C ALA A 95 -2.73 -5.84 8.99
N LEU A 96 -2.11 -4.69 8.69
CA LEU A 96 -1.40 -4.47 7.44
C LEU A 96 -0.20 -5.41 7.30
N SER A 97 0.60 -5.57 8.36
CA SER A 97 1.75 -6.49 8.33
C SER A 97 1.31 -7.94 8.08
N ALA A 98 0.26 -8.40 8.75
CA ALA A 98 -0.30 -9.72 8.54
C ALA A 98 -0.80 -9.90 7.10
N ALA A 99 -1.54 -8.92 6.55
CA ALA A 99 -2.04 -8.96 5.19
C ALA A 99 -0.90 -8.98 4.15
N TYR A 100 0.16 -8.21 4.35
CA TYR A 100 1.32 -8.22 3.44
C TYR A 100 2.13 -9.51 3.54
N ILE A 101 2.31 -10.07 4.72
CA ILE A 101 3.03 -11.33 4.92
C ILE A 101 2.27 -12.48 4.28
N THR A 102 0.97 -12.60 4.52
CA THR A 102 0.14 -13.65 3.93
C THR A 102 -0.01 -13.49 2.43
N GLY A 103 -0.29 -12.28 1.95
CA GLY A 103 -0.40 -11.99 0.52
C GLY A 103 0.92 -12.19 -0.22
N GLY A 104 2.03 -11.71 0.32
CA GLY A 104 3.36 -11.92 -0.25
C GLY A 104 3.79 -13.38 -0.25
N GLY A 105 3.49 -14.11 0.82
CA GLY A 105 3.72 -15.55 0.90
C GLY A 105 2.93 -16.32 -0.16
N SER A 106 1.66 -15.98 -0.38
CA SER A 106 0.83 -16.63 -1.41
C SER A 106 1.35 -16.37 -2.82
N LEU A 107 1.81 -15.15 -3.11
CA LEU A 107 2.46 -14.84 -4.40
C LEU A 107 3.75 -15.63 -4.57
N LEU A 108 4.56 -15.74 -3.52
CA LEU A 108 5.81 -16.49 -3.56
C LEU A 108 5.58 -17.98 -3.78
N SER A 109 4.50 -18.56 -3.22
CA SER A 109 4.16 -19.97 -3.41
C SER A 109 3.84 -20.31 -4.87
N GLY A 110 3.26 -19.37 -5.62
CA GLY A 110 2.94 -19.53 -7.04
C GLY A 110 4.09 -19.24 -8.01
N LEU A 111 5.16 -18.58 -7.57
CA LEU A 111 6.27 -18.24 -8.46
C LEU A 111 6.94 -19.45 -9.13
N PRO A 112 7.23 -20.58 -8.45
CA PRO A 112 7.87 -21.72 -9.11
C PRO A 112 7.04 -22.32 -10.23
N THR A 113 5.71 -22.27 -10.14
CA THR A 113 4.82 -22.81 -11.19
C THR A 113 4.93 -22.04 -12.50
N ALA A 114 5.25 -20.75 -12.45
CA ALA A 114 5.51 -19.94 -13.65
C ALA A 114 6.77 -20.39 -14.42
N PHE A 115 7.67 -21.11 -13.75
CA PHE A 115 8.89 -21.67 -14.32
C PHE A 115 8.81 -23.20 -14.54
N GLY A 116 7.63 -23.81 -14.37
CA GLY A 116 7.42 -25.24 -14.57
C GLY A 116 7.83 -26.13 -13.39
N PHE A 117 8.06 -25.54 -12.21
CA PHE A 117 8.36 -26.28 -10.97
C PHE A 117 7.09 -26.48 -10.13
N GLU A 118 7.14 -27.37 -9.17
CA GLU A 118 6.06 -27.54 -8.21
C GLU A 118 5.90 -26.30 -7.31
N SER A 119 4.67 -26.01 -6.92
CA SER A 119 4.37 -24.90 -6.02
C SER A 119 5.00 -25.16 -4.65
N LEU A 120 5.56 -24.14 -4.02
CA LEU A 120 6.00 -24.19 -2.64
C LEU A 120 4.79 -24.32 -1.71
N SER A 121 4.97 -25.03 -0.58
CA SER A 121 3.93 -25.04 0.44
C SER A 121 3.67 -23.61 0.94
N SER A 122 2.41 -23.30 1.24
CA SER A 122 1.99 -21.97 1.71
C SER A 122 2.78 -21.53 2.96
N GLU A 123 2.98 -22.46 3.90
CA GLU A 123 3.69 -22.20 5.14
C GLU A 123 5.16 -21.85 4.90
N LEU A 124 5.85 -22.62 4.07
CA LEU A 124 7.25 -22.37 3.72
C LEU A 124 7.42 -21.02 3.02
N SER A 125 6.50 -20.69 2.11
CA SER A 125 6.50 -19.43 1.38
C SER A 125 6.31 -18.22 2.29
N ILE A 126 5.40 -18.32 3.26
CA ILE A 126 5.17 -17.26 4.25
C ILE A 126 6.41 -17.07 5.13
N ILE A 127 7.01 -18.16 5.60
CA ILE A 127 8.22 -18.11 6.42
C ILE A 127 9.38 -17.49 5.62
N LEU A 128 9.62 -17.96 4.40
CA LEU A 128 10.68 -17.45 3.53
C LEU A 128 10.50 -15.95 3.26
N PHE A 129 9.28 -15.54 2.91
CA PHE A 129 8.94 -14.14 2.66
C PHE A 129 9.20 -13.26 3.89
N THR A 130 8.78 -13.75 5.08
CA THR A 130 8.97 -13.04 6.35
C THR A 130 10.46 -12.93 6.71
N VAL A 131 11.24 -13.99 6.51
CA VAL A 131 12.68 -13.99 6.79
C VAL A 131 13.41 -13.01 5.86
N VAL A 132 13.10 -13.04 4.57
CA VAL A 132 13.72 -12.14 3.59
C VAL A 132 13.42 -10.66 3.92
N LEU A 133 12.15 -10.33 4.15
CA LEU A 133 11.78 -8.96 4.52
C LEU A 133 12.32 -8.55 5.89
N GLY A 134 12.28 -9.47 6.87
CA GLY A 134 12.84 -9.25 8.19
C GLY A 134 14.34 -8.96 8.15
N ALA A 135 15.09 -9.62 7.28
CA ALA A 135 16.51 -9.35 7.09
C ALA A 135 16.76 -7.90 6.65
N PHE A 136 15.95 -7.36 5.71
CA PHE A 136 16.05 -5.94 5.33
C PHE A 136 15.74 -5.00 6.49
N VAL A 137 14.77 -5.32 7.33
CA VAL A 137 14.42 -4.52 8.52
C VAL A 137 15.57 -4.50 9.52
N VAL A 138 16.24 -5.64 9.75
CA VAL A 138 17.40 -5.76 10.66
C VAL A 138 18.60 -4.96 10.13
N MET A 139 18.74 -4.79 8.82
CA MET A 139 19.78 -3.94 8.21
C MET A 139 19.59 -2.43 8.50
N GLY A 140 18.46 -2.08 9.11
CA GLY A 140 18.13 -0.73 9.53
C GLY A 140 17.59 0.16 8.40
N THR A 141 17.34 1.42 8.75
CA THR A 141 16.63 2.38 7.88
C THR A 141 17.30 2.61 6.52
N LYS A 142 18.64 2.57 6.45
CA LYS A 142 19.36 2.75 5.18
C LYS A 142 19.15 1.56 4.22
N GLY A 143 19.13 0.34 4.75
CA GLY A 143 18.87 -0.86 3.97
C GLY A 143 17.42 -0.89 3.43
N VAL A 144 16.48 -0.57 4.29
CA VAL A 144 15.06 -0.50 3.94
C VAL A 144 14.81 0.58 2.87
N ASP A 145 15.38 1.78 3.03
CA ASP A 145 15.22 2.89 2.05
C ASP A 145 15.76 2.50 0.67
N GLY A 146 16.94 1.89 0.61
CA GLY A 146 17.54 1.41 -0.64
C GLY A 146 16.68 0.34 -1.33
N ALA A 147 16.27 -0.69 -0.59
CA ALA A 147 15.43 -1.76 -1.08
C ALA A 147 14.07 -1.23 -1.57
N THR A 148 13.43 -0.34 -0.81
CA THR A 148 12.14 0.26 -1.16
C THR A 148 12.21 1.02 -2.48
N ARG A 149 13.27 1.78 -2.73
CA ARG A 149 13.45 2.53 -3.98
C ARG A 149 13.58 1.60 -5.20
N ILE A 150 14.37 0.55 -5.08
CA ILE A 150 14.56 -0.43 -6.17
C ILE A 150 13.25 -1.17 -6.45
N LEU A 151 12.58 -1.66 -5.41
CA LEU A 151 11.30 -2.35 -5.53
C LEU A 151 10.20 -1.43 -6.09
N PHE A 152 10.22 -0.15 -5.73
CA PHE A 152 9.26 0.83 -6.26
C PHE A 152 9.42 1.04 -7.76
N ILE A 153 10.66 1.23 -8.24
CA ILE A 153 10.94 1.37 -9.66
C ILE A 153 10.55 0.09 -10.41
N GLY A 154 10.93 -1.07 -9.88
CA GLY A 154 10.56 -2.37 -10.46
C GLY A 154 9.03 -2.55 -10.56
N LYS A 155 8.30 -2.17 -9.52
CA LYS A 155 6.83 -2.19 -9.49
C LYS A 155 6.22 -1.28 -10.55
N LEU A 156 6.74 -0.07 -10.73
CA LEU A 156 6.24 0.86 -11.76
C LEU A 156 6.48 0.31 -13.18
N ILE A 157 7.66 -0.25 -13.43
CA ILE A 157 7.98 -0.85 -14.73
C ILE A 157 7.05 -2.05 -15.00
N ALA A 158 6.90 -2.95 -14.03
CA ALA A 158 6.01 -4.10 -14.15
C ALA A 158 4.56 -3.68 -14.40
N PHE A 159 4.09 -2.66 -13.67
CA PHE A 159 2.75 -2.13 -13.84
C PHE A 159 2.53 -1.52 -15.23
N ALA A 160 3.46 -0.68 -15.70
CA ALA A 160 3.40 -0.12 -17.04
C ALA A 160 3.40 -1.21 -18.12
N PHE A 161 4.19 -2.26 -17.93
CA PHE A 161 4.23 -3.41 -18.84
C PHE A 161 2.89 -4.16 -18.89
N VAL A 162 2.28 -4.43 -17.73
CA VAL A 162 0.97 -5.08 -17.66
C VAL A 162 -0.10 -4.24 -18.34
N LEU A 163 -0.14 -2.93 -18.07
CA LEU A 163 -1.07 -2.02 -18.73
C LEU A 163 -0.90 -2.05 -20.25
N PHE A 164 0.34 -1.98 -20.74
CA PHE A 164 0.62 -2.01 -22.15
C PHE A 164 0.15 -3.32 -22.81
N MET A 165 0.33 -4.46 -22.13
CA MET A 165 -0.15 -5.75 -22.63
C MET A 165 -1.68 -5.90 -22.60
N MET A 166 -2.35 -5.22 -21.67
CA MET A 166 -3.81 -5.28 -21.53
C MET A 166 -4.53 -4.32 -22.48
N LEU A 167 -3.90 -3.21 -22.86
CA LEU A 167 -4.50 -2.17 -23.73
C LEU A 167 -5.17 -2.73 -24.98
N PRO A 168 -4.56 -3.65 -25.75
CA PRO A 168 -5.17 -4.21 -26.97
C PRO A 168 -6.39 -5.12 -26.69
N LYS A 169 -6.57 -5.57 -25.45
CA LYS A 169 -7.66 -6.49 -25.05
C LYS A 169 -8.87 -5.75 -24.49
N VAL A 170 -8.78 -4.42 -24.35
CA VAL A 170 -9.89 -3.60 -23.88
C VAL A 170 -10.88 -3.41 -25.01
N SER A 171 -12.11 -3.90 -24.84
CA SER A 171 -13.22 -3.64 -25.75
C SER A 171 -14.28 -2.79 -25.05
N VAL A 172 -14.88 -1.87 -25.81
CA VAL A 172 -15.94 -0.99 -25.28
C VAL A 172 -17.17 -1.81 -24.86
N ASP A 173 -17.46 -2.90 -25.55
CA ASP A 173 -18.57 -3.79 -25.23
C ASP A 173 -18.40 -4.43 -23.84
N ASN A 174 -17.18 -4.81 -23.46
CA ASN A 174 -16.88 -5.36 -22.14
C ASN A 174 -16.97 -4.30 -21.02
N LEU A 175 -16.82 -3.02 -21.35
CA LEU A 175 -16.95 -1.93 -20.37
C LEU A 175 -18.41 -1.59 -20.07
N MET A 176 -19.31 -1.89 -21.01
CA MET A 176 -20.77 -1.64 -20.88
C MET A 176 -21.54 -2.89 -20.45
N ALA A 177 -20.92 -4.06 -20.45
CA ALA A 177 -21.52 -5.27 -19.91
C ALA A 177 -21.63 -5.17 -18.38
N LEU A 178 -22.83 -4.99 -17.87
CA LEU A 178 -23.20 -5.07 -16.46
C LEU A 178 -23.47 -6.50 -16.08
#